data_4ae7998f494546683d39323c0955739f
#
_entry.id   4ae7998f494546683d39323c0955739f
#
_cell.length_a   1.000
_cell.length_b   1.000
_cell.length_c   1.000
_cell.angle_alpha   90.00
_cell.angle_beta   90.00
_cell.angle_gamma   90.00
#
_symmetry.space_group_name_H-M   'P 1'
#
loop_
_entity.id
_entity.type
_entity.pdbx_description
1 polymer ?
#
loop_
_entity_poly.entity_id
_entity_poly.type
_entity_poly.pdbx_seq_one_letter_code
_entity_poly.pdbx_strand_id
1 'polypeptide(L)' 'MSRLAQITERLSAITAELSDASLDEDRAGELTKEAAELAAEASREVDRALDEAPADE' A
#
# COMPACT_ATOMS: atom_id res chain seq x y z
N MET A 1 13.76 -7.37 -4.47
CA MET A 1 12.36 -7.09 -4.42
C MET A 1 12.12 -5.61 -4.39
N SER A 2 11.18 -5.11 -5.14
CA SER A 2 10.93 -3.68 -5.18
C SER A 2 10.07 -3.26 -4.00
N ARG A 3 10.16 -2.00 -3.64
CA ARG A 3 9.33 -1.47 -2.57
C ARG A 3 7.84 -1.54 -2.96
N LEU A 4 7.53 -1.28 -4.24
CA LEU A 4 6.15 -1.38 -4.70
C LEU A 4 5.60 -2.79 -4.54
N ALA A 5 6.41 -3.81 -4.80
CA ALA A 5 5.98 -5.18 -4.60
C ALA A 5 5.69 -5.45 -3.14
N GLN A 6 6.52 -4.93 -2.24
CA GLN A 6 6.30 -5.07 -0.81
C GLN A 6 5.01 -4.38 -0.36
N ILE A 7 4.78 -3.18 -0.88
CA ILE A 7 3.57 -2.43 -0.55
C ILE A 7 2.33 -3.18 -1.02
N THR A 8 2.37 -3.70 -2.23
CA THR A 8 1.26 -4.46 -2.79
C THR A 8 0.95 -5.69 -1.95
N GLU A 9 2.00 -6.40 -1.54
CA GLU A 9 1.85 -7.58 -0.73
C GLU A 9 1.23 -7.24 0.62
N ARG A 10 1.70 -6.18 1.25
CA ARG A 10 1.16 -5.76 2.53
C ARG A 10 -0.30 -5.30 2.41
N LEU A 11 -0.62 -4.55 1.36
CA LEU A 11 -2.00 -4.12 1.13
C LEU A 11 -2.93 -5.29 0.91
N SER A 12 -2.47 -6.34 0.22
CA SER A 12 -3.26 -7.55 0.07
C SER A 12 -3.55 -8.21 1.39
N ALA A 13 -2.55 -8.25 2.27
CA ALA A 13 -2.73 -8.82 3.60
C ALA A 13 -3.72 -8.01 4.42
N ILE A 14 -3.63 -6.69 4.33
CA ILE A 14 -4.56 -5.80 5.05
C ILE A 14 -5.99 -6.02 4.53
N THR A 15 -6.15 -6.12 3.22
CA THR A 15 -7.45 -6.34 2.62
C THR A 15 -8.06 -7.66 3.11
N ALA A 16 -7.25 -8.70 3.17
CA ALA A 16 -7.71 -9.99 3.64
C ALA A 16 -8.16 -9.91 5.10
N GLU A 17 -7.38 -9.20 5.91
CA GLU A 17 -7.70 -9.05 7.31
C GLU A 17 -8.98 -8.24 7.51
N LEU A 18 -9.15 -7.17 6.75
CA LEU A 18 -10.35 -6.33 6.84
C LEU A 18 -11.61 -7.07 6.39
N SER A 19 -11.46 -8.11 5.60
CA SER A 19 -12.60 -8.93 5.16
C SER A 19 -13.07 -9.89 6.24
N ASP A 20 -12.36 -10.02 7.34
CA ASP A 20 -12.73 -10.92 8.42
C ASP A 20 -13.88 -10.32 9.22
N ALA A 21 -15.00 -11.01 9.26
CA ALA A 21 -16.19 -10.52 9.94
C ALA A 21 -16.01 -10.42 11.45
N SER A 22 -15.06 -11.12 12.01
CA SER A 22 -14.81 -11.07 13.46
C SER A 22 -13.75 -10.05 13.84
N LEU A 23 -13.31 -9.23 12.89
CA LEU A 23 -12.26 -8.25 13.14
C LEU A 23 -12.74 -7.20 14.14
N ASP A 24 -11.87 -6.94 15.12
CA ASP A 24 -12.11 -5.92 16.13
C ASP A 24 -12.08 -4.52 15.50
N GLU A 25 -12.94 -3.65 15.98
CA GLU A 25 -13.07 -2.29 15.45
C GLU A 25 -11.76 -1.50 15.56
N ASP A 26 -11.08 -1.64 16.70
CA ASP A 26 -9.79 -0.97 16.89
C ASP A 26 -8.76 -1.47 15.90
N ARG A 27 -8.75 -2.77 15.68
CA ARG A 27 -7.82 -3.36 14.71
C ARG A 27 -8.14 -2.88 13.29
N ALA A 28 -9.43 -2.82 12.97
CA ALA A 28 -9.85 -2.33 11.65
C ALA A 28 -9.38 -0.90 11.43
N GLY A 29 -9.47 -0.06 12.47
CA GLY A 29 -9.00 1.32 12.37
C GLY A 29 -7.50 1.40 12.14
N GLU A 30 -6.73 0.55 12.84
CA GLU A 30 -5.28 0.50 12.66
C GLU A 30 -4.91 0.07 11.24
N LEU A 31 -5.60 -0.94 10.74
CA LEU A 31 -5.32 -1.44 9.39
C LEU A 31 -5.66 -0.40 8.33
N THR A 32 -6.75 0.32 8.54
CA THR A 32 -7.14 1.38 7.61
C THR A 32 -6.08 2.48 7.58
N LYS A 33 -5.56 2.85 8.74
CA LYS A 33 -4.51 3.86 8.83
C LYS A 33 -3.25 3.38 8.11
N GLU A 34 -2.87 2.15 8.34
CA GLU A 34 -1.69 1.58 7.68
C GLU A 34 -1.88 1.56 6.17
N ALA A 35 -3.08 1.18 5.71
CA ALA A 35 -3.37 1.14 4.28
C ALA A 35 -3.25 2.53 3.66
N ALA A 36 -3.73 3.56 4.36
CA ALA A 36 -3.62 4.93 3.87
C ALA A 36 -2.15 5.37 3.76
N GLU A 37 -1.34 5.00 4.74
CA GLU A 37 0.09 5.31 4.71
C GLU A 37 0.80 4.60 3.57
N LEU A 38 0.46 3.34 3.35
CA LEU A 38 1.05 2.57 2.26
C LEU A 38 0.62 3.11 0.90
N ALA A 39 -0.64 3.54 0.79
CA ALA A 39 -1.12 4.12 -0.46
C ALA A 39 -0.36 5.41 -0.78
N ALA A 40 -0.10 6.23 0.22
CA ALA A 40 0.68 7.45 0.05
C ALA A 40 2.11 7.12 -0.37
N GLU A 41 2.70 6.10 0.24
CA GLU A 41 4.04 5.68 -0.12
C GLU A 41 4.09 5.13 -1.54
N ALA A 42 3.08 4.35 -1.94
CA ALA A 42 3.02 3.81 -3.29
C ALA A 42 2.95 4.94 -4.31
N SER A 43 2.18 5.97 -4.01
CA SER A 43 2.08 7.13 -4.88
C SER A 43 3.43 7.80 -5.08
N ARG A 44 4.18 7.95 -3.98
CA ARG A 44 5.52 8.55 -4.06
C ARG A 44 6.48 7.68 -4.88
N GLU A 45 6.36 6.36 -4.75
CA GLU A 45 7.22 5.45 -5.52
C GLU A 45 6.91 5.53 -7.00
N VAL A 46 5.64 5.64 -7.36
CA VAL A 46 5.25 5.79 -8.76
C VAL A 46 5.76 7.12 -9.30
N ASP A 47 5.61 8.19 -8.55
CA ASP A 47 6.08 9.50 -8.96
C ASP A 47 7.59 9.48 -9.20
N ARG A 48 8.32 8.85 -8.30
CA ARG A 48 9.77 8.75 -8.46
C ARG A 48 10.14 7.95 -9.70
N ALA A 49 9.43 6.85 -9.95
CA ALA A 49 9.70 6.03 -11.13
C ALA A 49 9.44 6.80 -12.41
N LEU A 50 8.39 7.63 -12.42
CA LEU A 50 8.10 8.45 -13.57
C LEU A 50 9.17 9.51 -13.80
N ASP A 51 9.67 10.10 -12.71
CA ASP A 51 10.73 11.10 -12.80
C ASP A 51 12.02 10.49 -13.31
N GLU A 52 12.29 9.25 -12.97
CA GLU A 52 13.52 8.59 -13.37
C GLU A 52 13.42 7.90 -14.72
N ALA A 53 12.23 7.82 -15.28
CA ALA A 53 12.04 7.15 -16.56
C ALA A 53 12.80 7.90 -17.64
N PRO A 54 13.43 7.21 -18.59
CA PRO A 54 14.14 7.89 -19.65
C PRO A 54 13.15 8.68 -20.49
N ALA A 55 13.52 9.86 -20.84
CA ALA A 55 12.71 10.65 -21.71
C ALA A 55 12.85 10.11 -23.10
N ASP A 56 11.85 9.55 -23.61
CA ASP A 56 11.95 8.92 -24.80
C ASP A 56 11.54 9.72 -25.87
N GLU A 57 11.80 9.89 -26.20
CA GLU A 57 11.46 10.51 -27.01
C GLU A 57 11.29 10.34 -27.95
#